data_e7205a6703400f22b4089ee855854bf0
#
_entry.id   e7205a6703400f22b4089ee855854bf0
#
_cell.length_a   1.000
_cell.length_b   1.000
_cell.length_c   1.000
_cell.angle_alpha   90.00
_cell.angle_beta   90.00
_cell.angle_gamma   90.00
#
_symmetry.space_group_name_H-M   'P 1'
#
loop_
_entity.id
_entity.type
_entity.pdbx_description
1 polymer ?
#
loop_
_entity_poly.entity_id
_entity_poly.type
_entity_poly.pdbx_seq_one_letter_code
_entity_poly.pdbx_strand_id
1 'polypeptide(L)'
;PNSSPLSGFVSLNTGLPEVLGSDSHHPNTVGRAFTWIKMGTPSIEGLKLALFDGGDSLKRSDQFPDSPNIFAENRITSIKVNKTKYCGRSKEFQIEFHPWLNCIIGGRGSGKSTILEFIRTALGRENELERLSSNREMYNSYINLTKKPKNREDDGVFLDDSSIQIEYLKGENRYILD
;
A
#
# COMPACT_ATOMS: atom_id res chain seq x y z
N PRO A 1 -36.27 -21.27 -1.83
CA PRO A 1 -35.63 -22.54 -2.11
C PRO A 1 -34.23 -22.25 -2.57
N ASN A 2 -33.29 -22.42 -1.65
CA ASN A 2 -31.86 -22.27 -1.92
C ASN A 2 -31.35 -23.54 -2.59
N SER A 3 -31.63 -23.72 -3.87
CA SER A 3 -30.83 -24.64 -4.65
C SER A 3 -29.50 -23.93 -4.96
N SER A 4 -28.46 -24.33 -4.27
CA SER A 4 -27.09 -24.03 -4.69
C SER A 4 -26.95 -24.45 -6.17
N PRO A 5 -26.61 -23.54 -7.12
CA PRO A 5 -26.54 -23.89 -8.54
C PRO A 5 -25.45 -24.92 -8.85
N LEU A 6 -24.72 -25.39 -7.88
CA LEU A 6 -23.49 -26.17 -8.07
C LEU A 6 -23.49 -27.55 -7.40
N SER A 7 -24.65 -28.08 -6.97
CA SER A 7 -24.74 -29.44 -6.40
C SER A 7 -24.34 -30.57 -7.38
N GLY A 8 -24.04 -30.27 -8.64
CA GLY A 8 -23.59 -31.23 -9.65
C GLY A 8 -22.11 -31.08 -10.06
N PHE A 9 -21.43 -30.01 -9.64
CA PHE A 9 -19.99 -29.89 -9.88
C PHE A 9 -19.25 -30.54 -8.72
N VAL A 10 -18.91 -31.80 -8.88
CA VAL A 10 -17.89 -32.44 -8.06
C VAL A 10 -16.63 -31.58 -8.27
N SER A 11 -16.12 -31.01 -7.20
CA SER A 11 -14.79 -30.41 -7.17
C SER A 11 -13.81 -31.51 -7.57
N LEU A 12 -13.47 -31.55 -8.85
CA LEU A 12 -12.31 -32.24 -9.30
C LEU A 12 -11.15 -31.52 -8.65
N ASN A 13 -10.49 -32.11 -7.70
CA ASN A 13 -9.33 -31.55 -7.00
C ASN A 13 -8.15 -31.43 -7.97
N THR A 14 -8.32 -30.62 -9.02
CA THR A 14 -7.39 -30.44 -10.13
C THR A 14 -6.29 -29.45 -9.79
N GLY A 15 -6.36 -28.77 -8.64
CA GLY A 15 -5.46 -27.67 -8.31
C GLY A 15 -5.65 -26.42 -9.18
N LEU A 16 -6.66 -26.43 -10.07
CA LEU A 16 -6.97 -25.28 -10.92
C LEU A 16 -7.83 -24.27 -10.15
N PRO A 17 -7.65 -22.96 -10.43
CA PRO A 17 -8.47 -21.91 -9.83
C PRO A 17 -9.92 -22.03 -10.31
N GLU A 18 -10.84 -21.91 -9.38
CA GLU A 18 -12.28 -21.96 -9.65
C GLU A 18 -12.85 -20.54 -9.82
N VAL A 19 -13.64 -20.35 -10.86
CA VAL A 19 -14.39 -19.12 -11.10
C VAL A 19 -15.89 -19.41 -11.09
N LEU A 20 -16.67 -18.46 -10.59
CA LEU A 20 -18.12 -18.52 -10.53
C LEU A 20 -18.72 -17.40 -11.39
N GLY A 21 -19.65 -17.73 -12.24
CA GLY A 21 -20.43 -16.79 -13.03
C GLY A 21 -21.93 -16.95 -12.76
N SER A 22 -22.74 -15.97 -13.12
CA SER A 22 -24.18 -15.97 -12.81
C SER A 22 -25.02 -16.93 -13.68
N ASP A 23 -24.50 -17.35 -14.83
CA ASP A 23 -25.23 -18.15 -15.83
C ASP A 23 -26.68 -17.62 -16.06
N SER A 24 -26.77 -16.31 -16.26
CA SER A 24 -28.05 -15.62 -16.24
C SER A 24 -28.71 -15.63 -17.61
N HIS A 25 -29.92 -16.17 -17.68
CA HIS A 25 -30.79 -16.15 -18.86
C HIS A 25 -31.83 -15.01 -18.83
N HIS A 26 -31.79 -14.18 -17.77
CA HIS A 26 -32.68 -13.04 -17.58
C HIS A 26 -31.97 -11.83 -17.01
N PRO A 27 -32.23 -10.59 -17.43
CA PRO A 27 -31.54 -9.40 -16.97
C PRO A 27 -31.51 -9.24 -15.43
N ASN A 28 -32.60 -9.59 -14.76
CA ASN A 28 -32.72 -9.46 -13.29
C ASN A 28 -31.87 -10.44 -12.50
N THR A 29 -31.25 -11.41 -13.16
CA THR A 29 -30.39 -12.42 -12.51
C THR A 29 -28.90 -12.23 -12.83
N VAL A 30 -28.57 -11.23 -13.64
CA VAL A 30 -27.16 -10.86 -13.93
C VAL A 30 -26.49 -10.40 -12.63
N GLY A 31 -25.31 -10.96 -12.34
CA GLY A 31 -24.53 -10.62 -11.14
C GLY A 31 -24.97 -11.31 -9.86
N ARG A 32 -25.96 -12.24 -9.88
CA ARG A 32 -26.37 -13.04 -8.71
C ARG A 32 -25.26 -13.96 -8.19
N ALA A 33 -24.32 -14.32 -9.05
CA ALA A 33 -23.12 -15.08 -8.72
C ALA A 33 -21.96 -14.55 -9.56
N PHE A 34 -20.82 -14.36 -8.94
CA PHE A 34 -19.63 -13.75 -9.55
C PHE A 34 -18.37 -14.17 -8.81
N THR A 35 -17.23 -13.81 -9.37
CA THR A 35 -15.91 -14.02 -8.76
C THR A 35 -15.25 -12.68 -8.56
N TRP A 36 -14.81 -12.41 -7.34
CA TRP A 36 -13.90 -11.32 -7.04
C TRP A 36 -12.52 -11.66 -7.58
N ILE A 37 -11.93 -10.73 -8.33
CA ILE A 37 -10.61 -10.91 -8.92
C ILE A 37 -9.70 -9.78 -8.43
N LYS A 38 -8.66 -10.15 -7.69
CA LYS A 38 -7.63 -9.21 -7.23
C LYS A 38 -6.61 -9.00 -8.33
N MET A 39 -6.50 -7.78 -8.83
CA MET A 39 -5.51 -7.40 -9.84
C MET A 39 -5.10 -5.94 -9.66
N GLY A 40 -3.86 -5.60 -10.01
CA GLY A 40 -3.37 -4.22 -9.91
C GLY A 40 -3.99 -3.31 -10.95
N THR A 41 -4.09 -3.81 -12.19
CA THR A 41 -4.74 -3.10 -13.31
C THR A 41 -5.68 -4.07 -14.01
N PRO A 42 -6.93 -3.64 -14.33
CA PRO A 42 -7.85 -4.45 -15.13
C PRO A 42 -7.30 -4.66 -16.54
N SER A 43 -6.61 -5.77 -16.74
CA SER A 43 -5.98 -6.15 -18.01
C SER A 43 -5.95 -7.66 -18.16
N ILE A 44 -5.69 -8.15 -19.36
CA ILE A 44 -5.54 -9.60 -19.62
C ILE A 44 -4.33 -10.16 -18.86
N GLU A 45 -3.25 -9.40 -18.75
CA GLU A 45 -2.06 -9.77 -17.99
C GLU A 45 -2.37 -9.84 -16.51
N GLY A 46 -3.13 -8.87 -15.97
CA GLY A 46 -3.60 -8.89 -14.59
C GLY A 46 -4.50 -10.11 -14.30
N LEU A 47 -5.39 -10.45 -15.22
CA LEU A 47 -6.25 -11.63 -15.11
C LEU A 47 -5.42 -12.94 -15.15
N LYS A 48 -4.44 -13.04 -16.04
CA LYS A 48 -3.53 -14.21 -16.08
C LYS A 48 -2.78 -14.41 -14.77
N LEU A 49 -2.26 -13.31 -14.19
CA LEU A 49 -1.58 -13.36 -12.90
C LEU A 49 -2.54 -13.80 -11.78
N ALA A 50 -3.75 -13.25 -11.74
CA ALA A 50 -4.75 -13.63 -10.75
C ALA A 50 -5.16 -15.10 -10.87
N LEU A 51 -5.31 -15.62 -12.08
CA LEU A 51 -5.59 -17.04 -12.32
C LEU A 51 -4.41 -17.94 -11.92
N PHE A 52 -3.18 -17.49 -12.13
CA PHE A 52 -1.99 -18.22 -11.70
C PHE A 52 -1.85 -18.25 -10.17
N ASP A 53 -2.18 -17.14 -9.50
CA ASP A 53 -2.17 -16.99 -8.04
C ASP A 53 -3.33 -17.75 -7.35
N GLY A 54 -4.36 -18.10 -8.11
CA GLY A 54 -5.46 -18.96 -7.68
C GLY A 54 -6.27 -18.37 -6.54
N GLY A 55 -6.47 -19.17 -5.49
CA GLY A 55 -7.33 -18.82 -4.34
C GLY A 55 -6.89 -17.58 -3.57
N ASP A 56 -5.67 -17.09 -3.71
CA ASP A 56 -5.20 -15.85 -3.08
C ASP A 56 -5.69 -14.60 -3.82
N SER A 57 -5.94 -14.73 -5.12
CA SER A 57 -6.44 -13.64 -5.96
C SER A 57 -7.86 -13.83 -6.47
N LEU A 58 -8.44 -15.01 -6.32
CA LEU A 58 -9.80 -15.33 -6.76
C LEU A 58 -10.67 -15.73 -5.56
N LYS A 59 -11.80 -15.05 -5.38
CA LYS A 59 -12.77 -15.36 -4.32
C LYS A 59 -14.16 -15.43 -4.91
N ARG A 60 -14.82 -16.58 -4.73
CA ARG A 60 -16.18 -16.81 -5.24
C ARG A 60 -17.20 -16.14 -4.35
N SER A 61 -18.24 -15.54 -4.92
CA SER A 61 -19.30 -14.81 -4.18
C SER A 61 -20.15 -15.71 -3.27
N ASP A 62 -20.22 -17.02 -3.52
CA ASP A 62 -20.92 -17.98 -2.66
C ASP A 62 -20.17 -18.25 -1.35
N GLN A 63 -18.85 -18.04 -1.33
CA GLN A 63 -18.00 -18.15 -0.15
C GLN A 63 -17.69 -16.78 0.48
N PHE A 64 -17.63 -15.73 -0.35
CA PHE A 64 -17.34 -14.34 0.01
C PHE A 64 -18.42 -13.43 -0.56
N PRO A 65 -19.59 -13.30 0.10
CA PRO A 65 -20.70 -12.48 -0.40
C PRO A 65 -20.33 -10.99 -0.41
N ASP A 66 -19.51 -10.56 0.54
CA ASP A 66 -19.04 -9.16 0.64
C ASP A 66 -17.68 -8.98 -0.04
N SER A 67 -17.38 -7.73 -0.39
CA SER A 67 -16.08 -7.40 -1.01
C SER A 67 -14.92 -7.85 -0.12
N PRO A 68 -14.00 -8.68 -0.60
CA PRO A 68 -12.81 -9.08 0.16
C PRO A 68 -11.78 -7.95 0.29
N ASN A 69 -12.02 -6.80 -0.34
CA ASN A 69 -11.16 -5.62 -0.25
C ASN A 69 -11.37 -4.89 1.07
N ILE A 70 -10.85 -5.45 2.14
CA ILE A 70 -10.81 -4.78 3.43
C ILE A 70 -9.52 -3.95 3.46
N PHE A 71 -9.67 -2.63 3.37
CA PHE A 71 -8.55 -1.70 3.56
C PHE A 71 -8.39 -1.38 5.04
N ALA A 72 -7.14 -1.16 5.46
CA ALA A 72 -6.89 -0.62 6.78
C ALA A 72 -7.59 0.74 6.92
N GLU A 73 -8.39 0.91 7.98
CA GLU A 73 -9.09 2.16 8.27
C GLU A 73 -8.11 3.32 8.45
N ASN A 74 -6.93 2.99 8.95
CA ASN A 74 -5.85 3.94 9.21
C ASN A 74 -4.72 3.69 8.23
N ARG A 75 -4.46 4.63 7.30
CA ARG A 75 -3.40 4.49 6.30
C ARG A 75 -2.88 5.83 5.80
N ILE A 76 -1.62 5.86 5.46
CA ILE A 76 -1.01 6.96 4.72
C ILE A 76 -1.36 6.79 3.24
N THR A 77 -1.85 7.85 2.61
CA THR A 77 -2.21 7.85 1.18
C THR A 77 -1.16 8.49 0.31
N SER A 78 -0.47 9.49 0.82
CA SER A 78 0.63 10.12 0.09
C SER A 78 1.64 10.78 1.01
N ILE A 79 2.83 10.98 0.49
CA ILE A 79 3.86 11.84 1.06
C ILE A 79 4.34 12.82 0.00
N LYS A 80 4.51 14.08 0.38
CA LYS A 80 5.13 15.14 -0.41
C LYS A 80 6.33 15.69 0.33
N VAL A 81 7.41 15.88 -0.39
CA VAL A 81 8.65 16.41 0.16
C VAL A 81 9.14 17.55 -0.71
N ASN A 82 9.42 18.69 -0.10
CA ASN A 82 9.90 19.87 -0.80
C ASN A 82 11.20 20.37 -0.18
N LYS A 83 12.08 20.87 -1.05
CA LYS A 83 13.26 21.65 -0.72
C LYS A 83 14.21 21.02 0.30
N THR A 84 14.29 19.69 0.36
CA THR A 84 15.34 19.03 1.13
C THR A 84 16.65 19.00 0.33
N LYS A 85 17.77 18.69 0.98
CA LYS A 85 19.09 18.66 0.37
C LYS A 85 19.18 17.80 -0.90
N TYR A 86 18.47 16.68 -0.95
CA TYR A 86 18.53 15.70 -2.03
C TYR A 86 17.20 15.43 -2.73
N CYS A 87 16.08 15.78 -2.11
CA CYS A 87 14.75 15.45 -2.58
C CYS A 87 13.85 16.68 -2.66
N GLY A 88 13.01 16.80 -3.67
CA GLY A 88 12.11 17.94 -3.81
C GLY A 88 12.78 19.28 -4.08
N ARG A 89 13.98 19.33 -4.67
CA ARG A 89 14.78 20.56 -4.83
C ARG A 89 14.20 21.54 -5.84
N SER A 90 13.93 21.08 -7.05
CA SER A 90 13.40 21.89 -8.15
C SER A 90 11.94 21.60 -8.47
N LYS A 91 11.48 20.42 -8.11
CA LYS A 91 10.10 19.96 -8.26
C LYS A 91 9.74 19.17 -7.01
N GLU A 92 8.51 19.33 -6.55
CA GLU A 92 7.95 18.54 -5.46
C GLU A 92 8.15 17.05 -5.73
N PHE A 93 8.68 16.36 -4.73
CA PHE A 93 8.75 14.90 -4.74
C PHE A 93 7.49 14.36 -4.07
N GLN A 94 6.74 13.55 -4.78
CA GLN A 94 5.50 12.97 -4.28
C GLN A 94 5.49 11.47 -4.52
N ILE A 95 5.01 10.73 -3.51
CA ILE A 95 4.68 9.31 -3.60
C ILE A 95 3.24 9.13 -3.17
N GLU A 96 2.46 8.41 -3.95
CA GLU A 96 1.14 7.91 -3.60
C GLU A 96 1.26 6.47 -3.17
N PHE A 97 0.58 6.11 -2.07
CA PHE A 97 0.61 4.76 -1.53
C PHE A 97 -0.66 4.02 -1.89
N HIS A 98 -0.46 2.80 -2.35
CA HIS A 98 -1.54 1.84 -2.53
C HIS A 98 -2.10 1.41 -1.16
N PRO A 99 -3.41 1.19 -1.00
CA PRO A 99 -4.00 0.79 0.28
C PRO A 99 -3.54 -0.58 0.81
N TRP A 100 -2.91 -1.40 -0.03
CA TRP A 100 -2.36 -2.69 0.37
C TRP A 100 -0.84 -2.62 0.56
N LEU A 101 -0.09 -3.46 -0.17
CA LEU A 101 1.36 -3.52 -0.07
C LEU A 101 2.02 -2.48 -0.97
N ASN A 102 2.99 -1.75 -0.41
CA ASN A 102 3.87 -0.85 -1.14
C ASN A 102 5.31 -1.32 -0.98
N CYS A 103 6.04 -1.40 -2.09
CA CYS A 103 7.44 -1.77 -2.10
C CYS A 103 8.30 -0.63 -2.65
N ILE A 104 9.32 -0.21 -1.90
CA ILE A 104 10.31 0.76 -2.34
C ILE A 104 11.57 0.00 -2.73
N ILE A 105 11.89 -0.01 -4.03
CA ILE A 105 13.01 -0.75 -4.61
C ILE A 105 14.06 0.24 -5.11
N GLY A 106 15.33 -0.10 -4.94
CA GLY A 106 16.45 0.70 -5.44
C GLY A 106 17.79 0.22 -4.89
N GLY A 107 18.88 0.66 -5.49
CA GLY A 107 20.24 0.34 -5.06
C GLY A 107 20.63 0.94 -3.71
N ARG A 108 21.85 0.65 -3.26
CA ARG A 108 22.41 1.27 -2.05
C ARG A 108 22.53 2.80 -2.26
N GLY A 109 22.17 3.60 -1.26
CA GLY A 109 22.25 5.06 -1.33
C GLY A 109 21.12 5.75 -2.12
N SER A 110 20.11 5.03 -2.64
CA SER A 110 19.01 5.61 -3.43
C SER A 110 17.93 6.33 -2.60
N GLY A 111 18.11 6.47 -1.28
CA GLY A 111 17.17 7.20 -0.43
C GLY A 111 15.97 6.40 0.09
N LYS A 112 15.93 5.08 -0.08
CA LYS A 112 14.81 4.24 0.40
C LYS A 112 14.52 4.43 1.89
N SER A 113 15.56 4.35 2.72
CA SER A 113 15.44 4.55 4.16
C SER A 113 15.07 5.99 4.51
N THR A 114 15.54 6.96 3.73
CA THR A 114 15.24 8.38 3.91
C THR A 114 13.74 8.65 3.82
N ILE A 115 13.02 7.97 2.91
CA ILE A 115 11.55 8.10 2.79
C ILE A 115 10.86 7.61 4.07
N LEU A 116 11.32 6.51 4.67
CA LEU A 116 10.77 6.01 5.94
C LEU A 116 11.02 7.01 7.08
N GLU A 117 12.20 7.63 7.11
CA GLU A 117 12.53 8.64 8.13
C GLU A 117 11.73 9.93 7.92
N PHE A 118 11.44 10.32 6.68
CA PHE A 118 10.53 11.43 6.40
C PHE A 118 9.11 11.16 6.91
N ILE A 119 8.60 9.93 6.70
CA ILE A 119 7.30 9.52 7.24
C ILE A 119 7.32 9.56 8.77
N ARG A 120 8.37 9.05 9.40
CA ARG A 120 8.55 9.07 10.86
C ARG A 120 8.54 10.49 11.42
N THR A 121 9.29 11.39 10.77
CA THR A 121 9.38 12.80 11.17
C THR A 121 8.02 13.49 11.10
N ALA A 122 7.33 13.36 9.96
CA ALA A 122 6.02 13.99 9.78
C ALA A 122 4.93 13.44 10.70
N LEU A 123 5.07 12.18 11.15
CA LEU A 123 4.17 11.57 12.14
C LEU A 123 4.56 11.87 13.60
N GLY A 124 5.67 12.60 13.86
CA GLY A 124 6.16 12.89 15.21
C GLY A 124 6.54 11.61 15.99
N ARG A 125 7.08 10.60 15.30
CA ARG A 125 7.39 9.27 15.89
C ARG A 125 8.88 9.07 16.20
N GLU A 126 9.66 10.12 16.28
CA GLU A 126 11.10 10.08 16.60
C GLU A 126 11.38 9.47 17.97
N ASN A 127 10.54 9.73 18.96
CA ASN A 127 10.70 9.21 20.33
C ASN A 127 10.57 7.68 20.41
N GLU A 128 10.00 7.03 19.42
CA GLU A 128 9.91 5.57 19.39
C GLU A 128 11.27 4.92 19.19
N LEU A 129 12.15 5.54 18.39
CA LEU A 129 13.52 5.07 18.21
C LEU A 129 14.36 5.17 19.48
N GLU A 130 14.15 6.22 20.27
CA GLU A 130 14.87 6.42 21.54
C GLU A 130 14.53 5.32 22.57
N ARG A 131 13.27 4.86 22.60
CA ARG A 131 12.79 3.80 23.49
C ARG A 131 13.34 2.42 23.14
N LEU A 132 13.79 2.20 21.91
CA LEU A 132 14.38 0.94 21.46
C LEU A 132 15.86 0.92 21.84
N SER A 133 16.17 0.59 23.10
CA SER A 133 17.51 0.56 23.68
C SER A 133 18.54 -0.27 22.89
N SER A 134 18.08 -1.24 22.10
CA SER A 134 18.91 -2.07 21.19
C SER A 134 19.29 -1.36 19.87
N ASN A 135 18.71 -0.21 19.55
CA ASN A 135 18.86 0.47 18.26
C ASN A 135 19.41 1.90 18.37
N ARG A 136 20.37 2.12 19.28
CA ARG A 136 21.04 3.42 19.43
C ARG A 136 21.67 3.92 18.13
N GLU A 137 22.17 3.01 17.32
CA GLU A 137 22.75 3.32 16.01
C GLU A 137 21.68 3.85 15.02
N MET A 138 20.49 3.26 15.01
CA MET A 138 19.36 3.73 14.20
C MET A 138 18.87 5.12 14.64
N TYR A 139 18.79 5.35 15.96
CA TYR A 139 18.45 6.66 16.50
C TYR A 139 19.47 7.74 16.11
N ASN A 140 20.75 7.45 16.26
CA ASN A 140 21.83 8.37 15.86
C ASN A 140 21.81 8.63 14.35
N SER A 141 21.55 7.62 13.53
CA SER A 141 21.41 7.77 12.08
C SER A 141 20.22 8.66 11.72
N TYR A 142 19.07 8.50 12.40
CA TYR A 142 17.90 9.34 12.25
C TYR A 142 18.20 10.81 12.60
N ILE A 143 18.80 11.07 13.79
CA ILE A 143 19.17 12.42 14.22
C ILE A 143 20.15 13.07 13.24
N ASN A 144 21.14 12.30 12.76
CA ASN A 144 22.09 12.82 11.77
C ASN A 144 21.42 13.17 10.44
N LEU A 145 20.45 12.40 10.01
CA LEU A 145 19.72 12.65 8.78
C LEU A 145 18.78 13.86 8.90
N THR A 146 18.08 13.99 10.02
CA THR A 146 17.03 15.02 10.22
C THR A 146 17.58 16.37 10.64
N LYS A 147 18.85 16.45 11.06
CA LYS A 147 19.48 17.75 11.40
C LYS A 147 19.66 18.63 10.15
N LYS A 148 19.78 19.92 10.38
CA LYS A 148 20.22 20.88 9.37
C LYS A 148 21.69 20.64 9.02
N PRO A 149 22.05 20.47 7.74
CA PRO A 149 23.44 20.27 7.33
C PRO A 149 24.27 21.54 7.58
N LYS A 150 25.43 21.39 8.18
CA LYS A 150 26.37 22.51 8.44
C LYS A 150 27.21 22.84 7.20
N ASN A 151 27.45 21.87 6.35
CA ASN A 151 28.18 21.98 5.10
C ASN A 151 27.66 20.98 4.06
N ARG A 152 28.27 20.99 2.86
CA ARG A 152 27.83 20.14 1.75
C ARG A 152 28.05 18.62 2.02
N GLU A 153 29.02 18.28 2.83
CA GLU A 153 29.39 16.89 3.14
C GLU A 153 28.62 16.30 4.34
N ASP A 154 27.91 17.15 5.10
CA ASP A 154 27.10 16.71 6.24
C ASP A 154 25.93 15.82 5.78
N ASP A 155 25.58 14.82 6.57
CA ASP A 155 24.50 13.86 6.30
C ASP A 155 23.10 14.48 6.44
N GLY A 156 22.98 15.60 7.11
CA GLY A 156 21.71 16.30 7.32
C GLY A 156 21.00 16.66 6.02
N VAL A 157 19.68 16.46 5.97
CA VAL A 157 18.87 16.67 4.75
C VAL A 157 17.90 17.84 4.83
N PHE A 158 17.55 18.32 6.02
CA PHE A 158 16.57 19.41 6.18
C PHE A 158 17.24 20.78 6.05
N LEU A 159 16.72 21.59 5.14
CA LEU A 159 17.06 23.00 4.96
C LEU A 159 16.01 23.87 5.67
N ASP A 160 16.25 25.20 5.76
CA ASP A 160 15.34 26.13 6.46
C ASP A 160 13.92 26.16 5.88
N ASP A 161 13.81 25.91 4.59
CA ASP A 161 12.55 25.93 3.84
C ASP A 161 12.07 24.53 3.40
N SER A 162 12.64 23.46 4.00
CA SER A 162 12.18 22.09 3.77
C SER A 162 10.80 21.87 4.37
N SER A 163 9.96 21.17 3.65
CA SER A 163 8.66 20.73 4.16
C SER A 163 8.40 19.27 3.81
N ILE A 164 7.73 18.57 4.70
CA ILE A 164 7.21 17.23 4.48
C ILE A 164 5.73 17.27 4.81
N GLN A 165 4.92 16.84 3.87
CA GLN A 165 3.48 16.74 4.05
C GLN A 165 3.04 15.30 3.89
N ILE A 166 2.29 14.77 4.84
CA ILE A 166 1.67 13.45 4.78
C ILE A 166 0.17 13.60 4.74
N GLU A 167 -0.44 12.91 3.80
CA GLU A 167 -1.87 12.70 3.76
C GLU A 167 -2.21 11.36 4.40
N TYR A 168 -3.08 11.41 5.39
CA TYR A 168 -3.44 10.28 6.23
C TYR A 168 -4.95 10.11 6.30
N LEU A 169 -5.46 8.91 6.09
CA LEU A 169 -6.86 8.56 6.29
C LEU A 169 -7.03 7.85 7.63
N LYS A 170 -8.07 8.25 8.38
CA LYS A 170 -8.54 7.57 9.57
C LYS A 170 -10.05 7.36 9.44
N GLY A 171 -10.44 6.14 9.09
CA GLY A 171 -11.79 5.86 8.65
C GLY A 171 -12.12 6.65 7.39
N GLU A 172 -13.19 7.44 7.41
CA GLU A 172 -13.60 8.31 6.30
C GLU A 172 -12.94 9.70 6.33
N ASN A 173 -12.24 10.04 7.41
CA ASN A 173 -11.64 11.36 7.58
C ASN A 173 -10.23 11.41 7.00
N ARG A 174 -9.96 12.50 6.27
CA ARG A 174 -8.65 12.81 5.70
C ARG A 174 -7.96 13.89 6.54
N TYR A 175 -6.72 13.64 6.88
CA TYR A 175 -5.84 14.55 7.63
C TYR A 175 -4.61 14.87 6.79
N ILE A 176 -4.13 16.09 6.94
CA ILE A 176 -2.86 16.54 6.38
C ILE A 176 -1.97 16.89 7.58
N LEU A 177 -0.79 16.31 7.62
CA LEU A 177 0.25 16.57 8.62
C LEU A 177 1.43 17.24 7.89
N ASP A 178 1.87 18.36 8.41
CA ASP A 178 3.01 19.14 7.93
C ASP A 178 4.13 19.16 8.98
#